data_a19fe309121116fb48897841981d1197
#
_entry.id   a19fe309121116fb48897841981d1197
#
_cell.length_a   1.000
_cell.length_b   1.000
_cell.length_c   1.000
_cell.angle_alpha   90.00
_cell.angle_beta   90.00
_cell.angle_gamma   90.00
#
_symmetry.space_group_name_H-M   'P 1'
#
loop_
_entity.id
_entity.type
_entity.pdbx_description
1 polymer ?
#
loop_
_entity_poly.entity_id
_entity_poly.type
_entity_poly.pdbx_seq_one_letter_code
_entity_poly.pdbx_strand_id
1 'polypeptide(L)'
;MSRIPSINSTSAYESSVPQFGRRSGPVALLLPLSGPFAPVGRSMEQAAKLAFAASGAPPLDVRNTQGTPEGAAGAAQAAISAGDGLILGPLTASAAEAVGPIAHAANVNVLAFSNDENIAKPGLWPLGISPGQQVRRVIAAAAASGKTRTAAILPRSPFGQLMGTALRKEAKRLGETAPQIGFYDPSSFASLTRTVRSITNFDARGAGLEARIRAARDQDDEAGRLLAAKLALEPIPPPPFDTLLLAAHGETLAEIATLLPYYDVGPPQVQIVGPMLWAREAQAMATHQALVGGLYAAPPPALRGAFVQKFESVYGTKPPAIDDLAFDAAAIAVLAAHEGGYTTRVLTNPTGFFGTDGVLVLQPNGKVRRGLAVFRVKPGGPQLVAPAPHELPPDIVPAR
;
A
#
# COMPACT_ATOMS: atom_id res chain seq x y z
N MET A 1 -42.13 16.02 -19.18
CA MET A 1 -40.80 15.68 -19.74
C MET A 1 -39.80 16.74 -19.27
N SER A 2 -39.11 16.45 -18.16
CA SER A 2 -38.14 17.37 -17.55
C SER A 2 -36.75 17.03 -18.09
N ARG A 3 -36.07 18.00 -18.73
CA ARG A 3 -34.70 17.84 -19.22
C ARG A 3 -33.74 17.88 -18.04
N ILE A 4 -32.96 16.82 -17.87
CA ILE A 4 -31.82 16.77 -16.98
C ILE A 4 -30.73 17.70 -17.55
N PRO A 5 -30.16 18.67 -16.79
CA PRO A 5 -29.07 19.48 -17.29
C PRO A 5 -27.83 18.61 -17.42
N SER A 6 -27.27 18.53 -18.63
CA SER A 6 -25.97 17.93 -18.90
C SER A 6 -24.89 18.76 -18.22
N ILE A 7 -24.19 18.18 -17.26
CA ILE A 7 -23.05 18.82 -16.57
C ILE A 7 -21.86 18.80 -17.54
N ASN A 8 -21.56 19.96 -18.13
CA ASN A 8 -20.36 20.22 -18.96
C ASN A 8 -19.08 20.30 -18.09
N SER A 9 -18.81 19.30 -17.25
CA SER A 9 -17.57 19.26 -16.45
C SER A 9 -16.38 18.60 -17.16
N THR A 10 -16.62 17.89 -18.25
CA THR A 10 -15.58 17.23 -19.07
C THR A 10 -14.73 18.22 -19.85
N SER A 11 -15.30 19.30 -20.38
CA SER A 11 -14.59 20.26 -21.23
C SER A 11 -13.49 21.05 -20.50
N ALA A 12 -13.68 21.41 -19.23
CA ALA A 12 -12.69 22.16 -18.46
C ALA A 12 -11.49 21.28 -18.05
N TYR A 13 -11.73 19.99 -17.76
CA TYR A 13 -10.67 19.02 -17.47
C TYR A 13 -9.82 18.73 -18.71
N GLU A 14 -10.46 18.56 -19.87
CA GLU A 14 -9.78 18.32 -21.15
C GLU A 14 -8.82 19.44 -21.57
N SER A 15 -9.11 20.69 -21.20
CA SER A 15 -8.28 21.86 -21.54
C SER A 15 -7.07 22.05 -20.61
N SER A 16 -7.05 21.45 -19.44
CA SER A 16 -6.04 21.69 -18.41
C SER A 16 -4.93 20.63 -18.33
N VAL A 17 -5.11 19.46 -18.97
CA VAL A 17 -4.14 18.37 -18.94
C VAL A 17 -3.14 18.54 -20.11
N PRO A 18 -1.82 18.64 -19.83
CA PRO A 18 -0.81 18.70 -20.88
C PRO A 18 -0.90 17.50 -21.81
N GLN A 19 -0.83 17.75 -23.14
CA GLN A 19 -0.81 16.69 -24.14
C GLN A 19 0.62 16.08 -24.28
N PHE A 20 1.14 15.56 -23.19
CA PHE A 20 2.38 14.81 -23.18
C PHE A 20 2.11 13.34 -23.54
N GLY A 21 3.06 12.68 -24.24
CA GLY A 21 2.97 11.29 -24.66
C GLY A 21 2.66 11.11 -26.14
N ARG A 22 3.02 9.93 -26.67
CA ARG A 22 2.85 9.57 -28.08
C ARG A 22 1.42 9.06 -28.33
N ARG A 23 0.92 9.27 -29.55
CA ARG A 23 -0.41 8.80 -29.95
C ARG A 23 -0.44 7.36 -30.45
N SER A 24 0.71 6.81 -30.85
CA SER A 24 0.81 5.46 -31.40
C SER A 24 2.23 4.92 -31.24
N GLY A 25 2.44 3.69 -31.63
CA GLY A 25 3.71 2.97 -31.63
C GLY A 25 3.59 1.63 -30.91
N PRO A 26 4.62 0.79 -31.02
CA PRO A 26 4.77 -0.40 -30.18
C PRO A 26 4.83 0.00 -28.70
N VAL A 27 4.68 -0.97 -27.83
CA VAL A 27 4.79 -0.79 -26.37
C VAL A 27 6.01 -1.54 -25.87
N ALA A 28 6.94 -0.81 -25.25
CA ALA A 28 8.10 -1.42 -24.63
C ALA A 28 7.73 -2.04 -23.28
N LEU A 29 8.20 -3.27 -23.03
CA LEU A 29 8.12 -3.94 -21.73
C LEU A 29 9.54 -4.13 -21.17
N LEU A 30 9.90 -3.32 -20.19
CA LEU A 30 11.23 -3.28 -19.59
C LEU A 30 11.24 -4.15 -18.33
N LEU A 31 11.84 -5.35 -18.40
CA LEU A 31 11.88 -6.32 -17.31
C LEU A 31 13.29 -6.87 -17.08
N PRO A 32 13.63 -7.28 -15.85
CA PRO A 32 14.87 -7.99 -15.57
C PRO A 32 14.76 -9.45 -16.04
N LEU A 33 15.21 -9.73 -17.26
CA LEU A 33 15.17 -11.09 -17.84
C LEU A 33 16.48 -11.87 -17.60
N SER A 34 17.46 -11.23 -16.97
CA SER A 34 18.71 -11.84 -16.49
C SER A 34 19.01 -11.36 -15.07
N GLY A 35 19.97 -12.01 -14.40
CA GLY A 35 20.34 -11.71 -13.01
C GLY A 35 19.35 -12.24 -11.97
N PRO A 36 19.47 -11.79 -10.70
CA PRO A 36 18.69 -12.34 -9.58
C PRO A 36 17.17 -12.18 -9.72
N PHE A 37 16.71 -11.14 -10.39
CA PHE A 37 15.30 -10.87 -10.61
C PHE A 37 14.70 -11.53 -11.86
N ALA A 38 15.50 -12.32 -12.61
CA ALA A 38 15.04 -12.94 -13.86
C ALA A 38 13.80 -13.85 -13.72
N PRO A 39 13.65 -14.65 -12.65
CA PRO A 39 12.43 -15.44 -12.47
C PRO A 39 11.17 -14.57 -12.37
N VAL A 40 11.25 -13.46 -11.63
CA VAL A 40 10.15 -12.48 -11.49
C VAL A 40 9.89 -11.81 -12.84
N GLY A 41 10.94 -11.33 -13.52
CA GLY A 41 10.81 -10.68 -14.83
C GLY A 41 10.13 -11.57 -15.86
N ARG A 42 10.51 -12.85 -15.94
CA ARG A 42 9.88 -13.82 -16.88
C ARG A 42 8.42 -14.10 -16.55
N SER A 43 8.05 -14.18 -15.28
CA SER A 43 6.65 -14.35 -14.88
C SER A 43 5.81 -13.13 -15.26
N MET A 44 6.33 -11.92 -15.00
CA MET A 44 5.68 -10.66 -15.40
C MET A 44 5.58 -10.50 -16.93
N GLU A 45 6.57 -10.97 -17.68
CA GLU A 45 6.51 -11.03 -19.15
C GLU A 45 5.34 -11.90 -19.63
N GLN A 46 5.16 -13.08 -19.04
CA GLN A 46 4.05 -13.96 -19.34
C GLN A 46 2.69 -13.29 -19.05
N ALA A 47 2.58 -12.60 -17.93
CA ALA A 47 1.37 -11.87 -17.57
C ALA A 47 1.06 -10.73 -18.57
N ALA A 48 2.05 -9.94 -18.95
CA ALA A 48 1.88 -8.88 -19.96
C ALA A 48 1.47 -9.47 -21.33
N LYS A 49 2.14 -10.52 -21.80
CA LYS A 49 1.79 -11.22 -23.05
C LYS A 49 0.36 -11.73 -23.05
N LEU A 50 -0.15 -12.15 -21.91
CA LEU A 50 -1.53 -12.61 -21.78
C LEU A 50 -2.56 -11.48 -22.06
N ALA A 51 -2.27 -10.26 -21.61
CA ALA A 51 -3.11 -9.10 -21.91
C ALA A 51 -2.96 -8.66 -23.39
N PHE A 52 -1.75 -8.70 -23.94
CA PHE A 52 -1.48 -8.39 -25.34
C PHE A 52 -1.99 -9.45 -26.33
N ALA A 53 -2.45 -10.62 -25.88
CA ALA A 53 -3.13 -11.59 -26.71
C ALA A 53 -4.55 -11.13 -27.16
N ALA A 54 -5.03 -9.99 -26.68
CA ALA A 54 -6.28 -9.39 -27.10
C ALA A 54 -6.23 -8.94 -28.56
N SER A 55 -7.35 -9.03 -29.27
CA SER A 55 -7.46 -8.58 -30.66
C SER A 55 -7.21 -7.09 -30.78
N GLY A 56 -6.40 -6.69 -31.76
CA GLY A 56 -6.06 -5.29 -32.01
C GLY A 56 -5.03 -4.71 -31.04
N ALA A 57 -4.39 -5.54 -30.20
CA ALA A 57 -3.31 -5.06 -29.34
C ALA A 57 -2.12 -4.55 -30.19
N PRO A 58 -1.45 -3.47 -29.75
CA PRO A 58 -0.25 -2.97 -30.42
C PRO A 58 0.90 -3.99 -30.31
N PRO A 59 1.97 -3.87 -31.13
CA PRO A 59 3.15 -4.69 -30.96
C PRO A 59 3.79 -4.51 -29.58
N LEU A 60 4.23 -5.62 -28.97
CA LEU A 60 4.93 -5.62 -27.67
C LEU A 60 6.43 -5.83 -27.90
N ASP A 61 7.26 -4.88 -27.52
CA ASP A 61 8.72 -4.93 -27.56
C ASP A 61 9.28 -5.24 -26.16
N VAL A 62 9.76 -6.48 -25.98
CA VAL A 62 10.26 -6.95 -24.68
C VAL A 62 11.78 -6.74 -24.61
N ARG A 63 12.23 -6.00 -23.57
CA ARG A 63 13.64 -5.65 -23.39
C ARG A 63 14.15 -6.01 -22.01
N ASN A 64 15.36 -6.54 -21.97
CA ASN A 64 16.02 -6.92 -20.73
C ASN A 64 16.69 -5.72 -20.05
N THR A 65 16.30 -5.41 -18.82
CA THR A 65 16.91 -4.38 -17.98
C THR A 65 18.11 -4.88 -17.17
N GLN A 66 18.41 -6.18 -17.23
CA GLN A 66 19.42 -6.84 -16.41
C GLN A 66 19.23 -6.67 -14.89
N GLY A 67 18.13 -6.07 -14.45
CA GLY A 67 17.83 -5.75 -13.05
C GLY A 67 18.65 -4.57 -12.49
N THR A 68 19.27 -3.76 -13.37
CA THR A 68 20.09 -2.61 -12.98
C THR A 68 19.55 -1.28 -13.53
N PRO A 69 19.83 -0.14 -12.90
CA PRO A 69 19.46 1.17 -13.43
C PRO A 69 20.06 1.44 -14.81
N GLU A 70 21.34 1.08 -15.03
CA GLU A 70 22.06 1.28 -16.29
C GLU A 70 21.46 0.43 -17.41
N GLY A 71 21.16 -0.85 -17.13
CA GLY A 71 20.50 -1.74 -18.07
C GLY A 71 19.10 -1.27 -18.44
N ALA A 72 18.35 -0.73 -17.47
CA ALA A 72 17.03 -0.16 -17.71
C ALA A 72 17.10 1.13 -18.56
N ALA A 73 18.08 2.01 -18.29
CA ALA A 73 18.31 3.21 -19.10
C ALA A 73 18.67 2.86 -20.55
N GLY A 74 19.57 1.89 -20.76
CA GLY A 74 19.93 1.40 -22.10
C GLY A 74 18.75 0.77 -22.83
N ALA A 75 17.95 -0.04 -22.14
CA ALA A 75 16.73 -0.65 -22.68
C ALA A 75 15.68 0.40 -23.09
N ALA A 76 15.49 1.44 -22.26
CA ALA A 76 14.58 2.54 -22.57
C ALA A 76 15.05 3.35 -23.79
N GLN A 77 16.35 3.67 -23.87
CA GLN A 77 16.92 4.38 -25.03
C GLN A 77 16.72 3.58 -26.32
N ALA A 78 16.96 2.28 -26.29
CA ALA A 78 16.79 1.40 -27.44
C ALA A 78 15.29 1.27 -27.82
N ALA A 79 14.36 1.19 -26.89
CA ALA A 79 12.92 1.17 -27.12
C ALA A 79 12.45 2.48 -27.79
N ILE A 80 12.87 3.62 -27.26
CA ILE A 80 12.55 4.92 -27.82
C ILE A 80 13.08 5.09 -29.25
N SER A 81 14.31 4.61 -29.50
CA SER A 81 14.92 4.62 -30.84
C SER A 81 14.22 3.71 -31.83
N ALA A 82 13.59 2.62 -31.35
CA ALA A 82 12.76 1.73 -32.13
C ALA A 82 11.34 2.30 -32.43
N GLY A 83 10.97 3.42 -31.80
CA GLY A 83 9.70 4.08 -32.03
C GLY A 83 8.60 3.71 -31.02
N ASP A 84 8.94 3.04 -29.93
CA ASP A 84 7.95 2.69 -28.91
C ASP A 84 7.26 3.92 -28.31
N GLY A 85 5.96 3.83 -28.15
CA GLY A 85 5.10 4.93 -27.75
C GLY A 85 4.81 5.00 -26.26
N LEU A 86 4.97 3.87 -25.57
CA LEU A 86 4.74 3.72 -24.12
C LEU A 86 5.75 2.75 -23.55
N ILE A 87 6.19 2.98 -22.30
CA ILE A 87 7.05 2.06 -21.55
C ILE A 87 6.26 1.46 -20.38
N LEU A 88 6.20 0.14 -20.31
CA LEU A 88 5.75 -0.65 -19.17
C LEU A 88 6.95 -1.14 -18.38
N GLY A 89 6.98 -0.91 -17.08
CA GLY A 89 8.17 -1.11 -16.26
C GLY A 89 9.01 0.18 -16.15
N PRO A 90 10.22 0.09 -15.62
CA PRO A 90 10.88 -1.11 -15.08
C PRO A 90 10.37 -1.54 -13.69
N LEU A 91 10.97 -2.62 -13.15
CA LEU A 91 10.53 -3.25 -11.91
C LEU A 91 10.88 -2.45 -10.66
N THR A 92 12.10 -1.90 -10.57
CA THR A 92 12.60 -1.25 -9.35
C THR A 92 12.51 0.27 -9.43
N ALA A 93 12.47 0.93 -8.25
CA ALA A 93 12.44 2.39 -8.16
C ALA A 93 13.68 3.03 -8.79
N SER A 94 14.87 2.53 -8.47
CA SER A 94 16.14 3.05 -9.01
C SER A 94 16.22 2.91 -10.54
N ALA A 95 15.71 1.82 -11.10
CA ALA A 95 15.63 1.65 -12.55
C ALA A 95 14.63 2.64 -13.17
N ALA A 96 13.47 2.88 -12.52
CA ALA A 96 12.49 3.85 -12.98
C ALA A 96 13.00 5.30 -12.91
N GLU A 97 13.80 5.64 -11.89
CA GLU A 97 14.49 6.93 -11.79
C GLU A 97 15.50 7.15 -12.94
N ALA A 98 16.20 6.09 -13.37
CA ALA A 98 17.11 6.15 -14.50
C ALA A 98 16.38 6.27 -15.84
N VAL A 99 15.24 5.59 -16.02
CA VAL A 99 14.40 5.63 -17.23
C VAL A 99 13.66 6.96 -17.38
N GLY A 100 13.16 7.53 -16.28
CA GLY A 100 12.27 8.70 -16.28
C GLY A 100 12.77 9.89 -17.10
N PRO A 101 14.00 10.41 -16.90
CA PRO A 101 14.52 11.53 -17.68
C PRO A 101 14.65 11.23 -19.19
N ILE A 102 15.04 10.00 -19.54
CA ILE A 102 15.18 9.54 -20.94
C ILE A 102 13.83 9.53 -21.63
N ALA A 103 12.85 8.91 -20.99
CA ALA A 103 11.48 8.82 -21.51
C ALA A 103 10.82 10.20 -21.61
N HIS A 104 11.00 11.07 -20.60
CA HIS A 104 10.47 12.43 -20.60
C HIS A 104 11.04 13.26 -21.74
N ALA A 105 12.35 13.23 -21.97
CA ALA A 105 13.01 13.94 -23.08
C ALA A 105 12.48 13.49 -24.45
N ALA A 106 12.07 12.23 -24.59
CA ALA A 106 11.51 11.65 -25.80
C ALA A 106 9.99 11.77 -25.94
N ASN A 107 9.32 12.43 -25.01
CA ASN A 107 7.87 12.53 -24.93
C ASN A 107 7.17 11.15 -24.87
N VAL A 108 7.70 10.24 -24.04
CA VAL A 108 7.18 8.87 -23.81
C VAL A 108 6.75 8.73 -22.36
N ASN A 109 5.55 8.23 -22.16
CA ASN A 109 5.01 7.93 -20.82
C ASN A 109 5.52 6.59 -20.29
N VAL A 110 5.61 6.48 -18.96
CA VAL A 110 6.16 5.30 -18.24
C VAL A 110 5.18 4.82 -17.18
N LEU A 111 4.77 3.56 -17.25
CA LEU A 111 4.00 2.84 -16.22
C LEU A 111 4.95 1.89 -15.46
N ALA A 112 5.63 2.40 -14.43
CA ALA A 112 6.63 1.66 -13.67
C ALA A 112 6.00 0.65 -12.69
N PHE A 113 6.62 -0.51 -12.47
CA PHE A 113 6.12 -1.54 -11.56
C PHE A 113 6.50 -1.33 -10.09
N SER A 114 7.22 -0.25 -9.79
CA SER A 114 7.60 0.12 -8.43
C SER A 114 6.39 0.50 -7.56
N ASN A 115 6.48 0.24 -6.25
CA ASN A 115 5.56 0.72 -5.23
C ASN A 115 6.07 1.97 -4.47
N ASP A 116 7.20 2.55 -4.88
CA ASP A 116 7.73 3.78 -4.31
C ASP A 116 7.07 5.00 -4.95
N GLU A 117 6.18 5.65 -4.20
CA GLU A 117 5.45 6.83 -4.66
C GLU A 117 6.35 8.08 -4.84
N ASN A 118 7.59 8.06 -4.32
CA ASN A 118 8.50 9.20 -4.43
C ASN A 118 9.08 9.40 -5.85
N ILE A 119 9.09 8.35 -6.66
CA ILE A 119 9.53 8.43 -8.06
C ILE A 119 8.48 9.05 -8.99
N ALA A 120 7.24 9.26 -8.50
CA ALA A 120 6.13 9.80 -9.27
C ALA A 120 6.46 11.19 -9.81
N LYS A 121 6.31 11.36 -11.13
CA LYS A 121 6.49 12.63 -11.87
C LYS A 121 5.49 12.68 -13.03
N PRO A 122 5.17 13.86 -13.56
CA PRO A 122 4.38 13.93 -14.79
C PRO A 122 4.97 13.04 -15.89
N GLY A 123 4.17 12.11 -16.41
CA GLY A 123 4.59 11.11 -17.38
C GLY A 123 5.25 9.85 -16.83
N LEU A 124 5.42 9.73 -15.51
CA LEU A 124 5.91 8.51 -14.84
C LEU A 124 5.02 8.16 -13.65
N TRP A 125 4.35 7.00 -13.72
CA TRP A 125 3.43 6.48 -12.71
C TRP A 125 3.94 5.18 -12.10
N PRO A 126 4.26 5.15 -10.79
CA PRO A 126 4.53 3.90 -10.07
C PRO A 126 3.22 3.17 -9.81
N LEU A 127 2.98 2.05 -10.49
CA LEU A 127 1.72 1.30 -10.41
C LEU A 127 1.60 0.41 -9.17
N GLY A 128 2.70 0.11 -8.50
CA GLY A 128 2.67 -0.73 -7.29
C GLY A 128 1.85 -0.10 -6.17
N ILE A 129 1.25 -0.94 -5.33
CA ILE A 129 0.48 -0.47 -4.17
C ILE A 129 1.44 0.09 -3.13
N SER A 130 1.44 1.42 -2.98
CA SER A 130 2.37 2.11 -2.08
C SER A 130 2.00 1.93 -0.60
N PRO A 131 2.97 2.04 0.33
CA PRO A 131 2.70 2.14 1.75
C PRO A 131 1.71 3.26 2.09
N GLY A 132 1.79 4.40 1.38
CA GLY A 132 0.89 5.53 1.55
C GLY A 132 -0.58 5.19 1.28
N GLN A 133 -0.86 4.41 0.23
CA GLN A 133 -2.21 3.96 -0.09
C GLN A 133 -2.77 3.01 0.96
N GLN A 134 -1.95 2.06 1.44
CA GLN A 134 -2.31 1.09 2.48
C GLN A 134 -2.64 1.79 3.79
N VAL A 135 -1.73 2.64 4.28
CA VAL A 135 -1.90 3.37 5.54
C VAL A 135 -3.13 4.29 5.47
N ARG A 136 -3.29 5.07 4.40
CA ARG A 136 -4.47 5.92 4.22
C ARG A 136 -5.77 5.13 4.36
N ARG A 137 -5.84 3.98 3.71
CA ARG A 137 -7.07 3.18 3.70
C ARG A 137 -7.39 2.58 5.06
N VAL A 138 -6.39 2.01 5.75
CA VAL A 138 -6.61 1.33 7.02
C VAL A 138 -6.81 2.31 8.18
N ILE A 139 -6.10 3.45 8.19
CA ILE A 139 -6.28 4.49 9.21
C ILE A 139 -7.64 5.16 9.04
N ALA A 140 -8.07 5.47 7.81
CA ALA A 140 -9.42 5.99 7.58
C ALA A 140 -10.51 5.03 8.09
N ALA A 141 -10.31 3.71 7.96
CA ALA A 141 -11.25 2.72 8.50
C ALA A 141 -11.25 2.69 10.04
N ALA A 142 -10.10 2.85 10.68
CA ALA A 142 -10.00 2.97 12.14
C ALA A 142 -10.67 4.26 12.64
N ALA A 143 -10.40 5.39 11.98
CA ALA A 143 -11.00 6.69 12.31
C ALA A 143 -12.54 6.68 12.18
N ALA A 144 -13.08 6.00 11.16
CA ALA A 144 -14.53 5.82 11.01
C ALA A 144 -15.18 5.04 12.16
N SER A 145 -14.38 4.30 12.95
CA SER A 145 -14.79 3.61 14.17
C SER A 145 -14.49 4.42 15.46
N GLY A 146 -14.15 5.72 15.32
CA GLY A 146 -13.84 6.61 16.44
C GLY A 146 -12.43 6.44 17.00
N LYS A 147 -11.53 5.74 16.31
CA LYS A 147 -10.13 5.52 16.71
C LYS A 147 -9.23 6.52 15.99
N THR A 148 -8.81 7.60 16.70
CA THR A 148 -8.14 8.76 16.10
C THR A 148 -6.77 9.10 16.69
N ARG A 149 -6.34 8.38 17.73
CA ARG A 149 -5.03 8.55 18.34
C ARG A 149 -4.12 7.42 17.88
N THR A 150 -3.22 7.74 16.98
CA THR A 150 -2.42 6.73 16.28
C THR A 150 -1.02 6.58 16.88
N ALA A 151 -0.54 5.34 16.93
CA ALA A 151 0.85 4.99 17.20
C ALA A 151 1.34 3.95 16.20
N ALA A 152 2.67 3.74 16.14
CA ALA A 152 3.25 2.71 15.28
C ALA A 152 4.50 2.06 15.88
N ILE A 153 4.66 0.76 15.61
CA ILE A 153 5.86 -0.02 15.87
C ILE A 153 6.36 -0.51 14.52
N LEU A 154 7.50 0.02 14.08
CA LEU A 154 8.00 -0.11 12.73
C LEU A 154 9.43 -0.69 12.71
N PRO A 155 9.79 -1.54 11.74
CA PRO A 155 11.17 -1.97 11.57
C PRO A 155 12.05 -0.80 11.15
N ARG A 156 13.30 -0.79 11.57
CA ARG A 156 14.34 0.14 11.10
C ARG A 156 14.82 -0.28 9.71
N SER A 157 13.97 -0.08 8.73
CA SER A 157 14.17 -0.43 7.33
C SER A 157 13.55 0.62 6.40
N PRO A 158 13.88 0.64 5.09
CA PRO A 158 13.22 1.54 4.13
C PRO A 158 11.69 1.41 4.16
N PHE A 159 11.16 0.18 4.24
CA PHE A 159 9.72 -0.06 4.34
C PHE A 159 9.10 0.56 5.61
N GLY A 160 9.73 0.37 6.77
CA GLY A 160 9.26 0.98 8.02
C GLY A 160 9.28 2.51 7.97
N GLN A 161 10.30 3.12 7.35
CA GLN A 161 10.37 4.57 7.16
C GLN A 161 9.23 5.10 6.29
N LEU A 162 8.94 4.41 5.18
CA LEU A 162 7.82 4.76 4.28
C LEU A 162 6.47 4.66 5.02
N MET A 163 6.25 3.58 5.79
CA MET A 163 5.04 3.41 6.59
C MET A 163 4.89 4.52 7.64
N GLY A 164 5.97 4.90 8.33
CA GLY A 164 5.97 5.98 9.31
C GLY A 164 5.68 7.35 8.69
N THR A 165 6.28 7.62 7.52
CA THR A 165 6.02 8.85 6.76
C THR A 165 4.56 8.91 6.29
N ALA A 166 4.03 7.80 5.80
CA ALA A 166 2.64 7.68 5.39
C ALA A 166 1.68 7.92 6.56
N LEU A 167 1.98 7.38 7.76
CA LEU A 167 1.16 7.56 8.95
C LEU A 167 1.14 9.04 9.40
N ARG A 168 2.29 9.72 9.45
CA ARG A 168 2.34 11.16 9.79
C ARG A 168 1.53 12.00 8.81
N LYS A 169 1.65 11.70 7.51
CA LYS A 169 0.92 12.41 6.45
C LYS A 169 -0.59 12.21 6.59
N GLU A 170 -1.01 10.99 6.89
CA GLU A 170 -2.43 10.67 7.02
C GLU A 170 -3.03 11.27 8.29
N ALA A 171 -2.37 11.18 9.45
CA ALA A 171 -2.80 11.83 10.69
C ALA A 171 -2.95 13.35 10.49
N LYS A 172 -1.99 13.99 9.82
CA LYS A 172 -2.09 15.43 9.47
C LYS A 172 -3.30 15.72 8.57
N ARG A 173 -3.56 14.85 7.58
CA ARG A 173 -4.70 14.99 6.65
C ARG A 173 -6.04 14.89 7.36
N LEU A 174 -6.12 14.04 8.39
CA LEU A 174 -7.32 13.84 9.21
C LEU A 174 -7.47 14.89 10.35
N GLY A 175 -6.48 15.78 10.54
CA GLY A 175 -6.47 16.73 11.65
C GLY A 175 -6.20 16.07 13.00
N GLU A 176 -5.64 14.87 13.02
CA GLU A 176 -5.29 14.13 14.23
C GLU A 176 -3.98 14.64 14.85
N THR A 177 -3.76 14.29 16.11
CA THR A 177 -2.48 14.54 16.79
C THR A 177 -1.34 13.76 16.11
N ALA A 178 -0.12 14.29 16.19
CA ALA A 178 1.06 13.62 15.62
C ALA A 178 1.21 12.21 16.22
N PRO A 179 1.37 11.17 15.38
CA PRO A 179 1.47 9.79 15.83
C PRO A 179 2.76 9.53 16.61
N GLN A 180 2.69 8.69 17.63
CA GLN A 180 3.86 8.18 18.32
C GLN A 180 4.46 7.02 17.49
N ILE A 181 5.72 7.17 17.05
CA ILE A 181 6.35 6.17 16.19
C ILE A 181 7.64 5.65 16.83
N GLY A 182 7.68 4.35 17.09
CA GLY A 182 8.87 3.63 17.54
C GLY A 182 9.46 2.78 16.43
N PHE A 183 10.78 2.85 16.30
CA PHE A 183 11.53 2.00 15.37
C PHE A 183 12.36 0.97 16.13
N TYR A 184 12.20 -0.30 15.78
CA TYR A 184 12.99 -1.39 16.31
C TYR A 184 13.99 -1.93 15.28
N ASP A 185 15.08 -2.52 15.76
CA ASP A 185 16.01 -3.28 14.93
C ASP A 185 15.43 -4.68 14.70
N PRO A 186 15.16 -5.09 13.44
CA PRO A 186 14.57 -6.39 13.14
C PRO A 186 15.42 -7.59 13.58
N SER A 187 16.72 -7.40 13.77
CA SER A 187 17.65 -8.44 14.22
C SER A 187 17.73 -8.57 15.76
N SER A 188 16.99 -7.73 16.52
CA SER A 188 17.13 -7.64 17.97
C SER A 188 15.80 -7.67 18.71
N PHE A 189 15.46 -8.81 19.32
CA PHE A 189 14.29 -8.93 20.18
C PHE A 189 14.32 -7.94 21.36
N ALA A 190 15.50 -7.66 21.92
CA ALA A 190 15.65 -6.65 22.97
C ALA A 190 15.33 -5.22 22.48
N SER A 191 15.65 -4.90 21.21
CA SER A 191 15.25 -3.64 20.59
C SER A 191 13.74 -3.57 20.41
N LEU A 192 13.13 -4.65 19.95
CA LEU A 192 11.68 -4.77 19.80
C LEU A 192 10.96 -4.55 21.15
N THR A 193 11.36 -5.27 22.18
CA THR A 193 10.77 -5.19 23.53
C THR A 193 10.86 -3.78 24.10
N ARG A 194 12.03 -3.12 24.00
CA ARG A 194 12.20 -1.73 24.43
C ARG A 194 11.27 -0.77 23.66
N THR A 195 11.13 -0.97 22.35
CA THR A 195 10.27 -0.14 21.51
C THR A 195 8.80 -0.30 21.89
N VAL A 196 8.32 -1.53 22.08
CA VAL A 196 6.94 -1.81 22.54
C VAL A 196 6.69 -1.14 23.89
N ARG A 197 7.58 -1.36 24.88
CA ARG A 197 7.48 -0.77 26.22
C ARG A 197 7.43 0.76 26.19
N SER A 198 8.28 1.38 25.38
CA SER A 198 8.33 2.85 25.21
C SER A 198 7.06 3.41 24.56
N ILE A 199 6.62 2.84 23.45
CA ILE A 199 5.44 3.33 22.72
C ILE A 199 4.17 3.18 23.57
N THR A 200 4.05 2.10 24.33
CA THR A 200 2.90 1.87 25.20
C THR A 200 2.93 2.75 26.44
N ASN A 201 4.02 3.47 26.69
CA ASN A 201 4.23 4.27 27.91
C ASN A 201 3.97 3.47 29.20
N PHE A 202 4.35 2.18 29.18
CA PHE A 202 3.95 1.19 30.19
C PHE A 202 4.34 1.61 31.61
N ASP A 203 5.58 2.06 31.79
CA ASP A 203 6.10 2.41 33.11
C ASP A 203 5.35 3.61 33.73
N ALA A 204 5.11 4.65 32.92
CA ALA A 204 4.39 5.83 33.40
C ALA A 204 2.90 5.55 33.67
N ARG A 205 2.29 4.63 32.90
CA ARG A 205 0.90 4.20 33.11
C ARG A 205 0.75 3.42 34.44
N GLY A 206 1.73 2.57 34.77
CA GLY A 206 1.74 1.79 36.00
C GLY A 206 2.08 2.63 37.24
N ALA A 207 2.94 3.64 37.09
CA ALA A 207 3.47 4.41 38.21
C ALA A 207 2.40 5.06 39.12
N GLY A 208 1.32 5.55 38.54
CA GLY A 208 0.20 6.12 39.29
C GLY A 208 -0.56 5.11 40.14
N LEU A 209 -0.79 3.92 39.61
CA LEU A 209 -1.44 2.82 40.33
C LEU A 209 -0.51 2.28 41.44
N GLU A 210 0.78 2.09 41.13
CA GLU A 210 1.77 1.66 42.11
C GLU A 210 1.91 2.67 43.28
N ALA A 211 1.87 3.98 42.98
CA ALA A 211 1.88 5.01 44.01
C ALA A 211 0.63 4.93 44.95
N ARG A 212 -0.56 4.69 44.37
CA ARG A 212 -1.80 4.48 45.13
C ARG A 212 -1.74 3.22 45.99
N ILE A 213 -1.21 2.12 45.46
CA ILE A 213 -1.02 0.87 46.19
C ILE A 213 -0.06 1.07 47.35
N ARG A 214 1.04 1.80 47.11
CA ARG A 214 2.03 2.12 48.15
C ARG A 214 1.43 2.96 49.25
N ALA A 215 0.76 4.05 48.87
CA ALA A 215 0.07 4.94 49.86
C ALA A 215 -1.00 4.20 50.68
N ALA A 216 -1.70 3.23 50.07
CA ALA A 216 -2.64 2.39 50.81
C ALA A 216 -1.93 1.43 51.81
N ARG A 217 -0.79 0.90 51.45
CA ARG A 217 0.02 0.01 52.36
C ARG A 217 0.63 0.83 53.50
N ASP A 218 1.02 2.08 53.28
CA ASP A 218 1.64 2.96 54.26
C ASP A 218 0.67 3.37 55.38
N GLN A 219 -0.65 3.14 55.22
CA GLN A 219 -1.66 3.36 56.26
C GLN A 219 -1.53 2.37 57.45
N ASP A 220 -0.83 1.24 57.24
CA ASP A 220 -0.49 0.18 58.22
C ASP A 220 -1.68 -0.32 59.06
N ASP A 221 -2.89 -0.23 58.54
CA ASP A 221 -4.11 -0.75 59.13
C ASP A 221 -4.80 -1.80 58.20
N GLU A 222 -5.86 -2.42 58.70
CA GLU A 222 -6.61 -3.41 57.93
C GLU A 222 -7.29 -2.81 56.70
N ALA A 223 -7.79 -1.58 56.80
CA ALA A 223 -8.44 -0.87 55.71
C ALA A 223 -7.44 -0.57 54.59
N GLY A 224 -6.24 -0.12 54.91
CA GLY A 224 -5.15 0.15 53.98
C GLY A 224 -4.70 -1.14 53.27
N ARG A 225 -4.59 -2.26 54.00
CA ARG A 225 -4.27 -3.58 53.36
C ARG A 225 -5.34 -4.06 52.39
N LEU A 226 -6.62 -3.92 52.75
CA LEU A 226 -7.75 -4.27 51.88
C LEU A 226 -7.80 -3.34 50.64
N LEU A 227 -7.57 -2.05 50.83
CA LEU A 227 -7.51 -1.10 49.73
C LEU A 227 -6.35 -1.42 48.77
N ALA A 228 -5.15 -1.70 49.28
CA ALA A 228 -4.00 -2.09 48.48
C ALA A 228 -4.25 -3.35 47.68
N ALA A 229 -4.89 -4.37 48.30
CA ALA A 229 -5.28 -5.59 47.61
C ALA A 229 -6.30 -5.32 46.49
N LYS A 230 -7.28 -4.47 46.73
CA LYS A 230 -8.27 -4.05 45.72
C LYS A 230 -7.60 -3.30 44.56
N LEU A 231 -6.73 -2.32 44.86
CA LEU A 231 -5.99 -1.54 43.85
C LEU A 231 -5.07 -2.44 43.00
N ALA A 232 -4.48 -3.47 43.58
CA ALA A 232 -3.63 -4.43 42.85
C ALA A 232 -4.38 -5.25 41.78
N LEU A 233 -5.72 -5.27 41.87
CA LEU A 233 -6.59 -5.90 40.87
C LEU A 233 -7.10 -4.91 39.81
N GLU A 234 -6.87 -3.60 39.98
CA GLU A 234 -7.24 -2.60 38.99
C GLU A 234 -6.31 -2.73 37.77
N PRO A 235 -6.86 -2.71 36.53
CA PRO A 235 -6.04 -2.66 35.33
C PRO A 235 -5.29 -1.32 35.27
N ILE A 236 -4.08 -1.33 34.71
CA ILE A 236 -3.37 -0.07 34.43
C ILE A 236 -4.14 0.73 33.38
N PRO A 237 -4.07 2.08 33.42
CA PRO A 237 -4.73 2.91 32.44
C PRO A 237 -4.37 2.53 30.99
N PRO A 238 -5.28 2.70 30.01
CA PRO A 238 -5.01 2.34 28.61
C PRO A 238 -3.84 3.15 28.04
N PRO A 239 -3.18 2.67 26.97
CA PRO A 239 -2.10 3.40 26.32
C PRO A 239 -2.61 4.73 25.73
N PRO A 240 -1.70 5.71 25.46
CA PRO A 240 -2.08 7.03 24.98
C PRO A 240 -2.60 7.06 23.54
N PHE A 241 -2.81 5.91 22.94
CA PHE A 241 -3.33 5.72 21.59
C PHE A 241 -4.47 4.69 21.58
N ASP A 242 -5.27 4.70 20.52
CA ASP A 242 -6.37 3.75 20.29
C ASP A 242 -6.26 3.03 18.93
N THR A 243 -5.24 3.38 18.13
CA THR A 243 -4.86 2.67 16.90
C THR A 243 -3.36 2.43 16.89
N LEU A 244 -2.94 1.19 16.67
CA LEU A 244 -1.52 0.79 16.58
C LEU A 244 -1.21 0.17 15.22
N LEU A 245 -0.36 0.85 14.44
CA LEU A 245 0.17 0.35 13.17
C LEU A 245 1.39 -0.54 13.41
N LEU A 246 1.32 -1.79 12.97
CA LEU A 246 2.41 -2.76 13.01
C LEU A 246 2.90 -3.03 11.58
N ALA A 247 4.09 -2.54 11.21
CA ALA A 247 4.68 -2.83 9.90
C ALA A 247 5.59 -4.06 9.98
N ALA A 248 5.09 -5.14 10.56
CA ALA A 248 5.76 -6.42 10.72
C ALA A 248 4.98 -7.55 10.05
N HIS A 249 5.64 -8.65 9.76
CA HIS A 249 5.07 -9.88 9.24
C HIS A 249 5.89 -11.08 9.74
N GLY A 250 5.39 -12.31 9.51
CA GLY A 250 6.06 -13.55 9.88
C GLY A 250 6.36 -13.64 11.37
N GLU A 251 7.55 -14.16 11.70
CA GLU A 251 8.01 -14.40 13.07
C GLU A 251 8.02 -13.12 13.91
N THR A 252 8.51 -12.01 13.38
CA THR A 252 8.53 -10.74 14.12
C THR A 252 7.12 -10.25 14.49
N LEU A 253 6.12 -10.48 13.62
CA LEU A 253 4.74 -10.15 13.96
C LEU A 253 4.21 -11.06 15.09
N ALA A 254 4.57 -12.35 15.08
CA ALA A 254 4.22 -13.27 16.16
C ALA A 254 4.88 -12.87 17.50
N GLU A 255 6.14 -12.44 17.47
CA GLU A 255 6.83 -11.89 18.66
C GLU A 255 6.11 -10.66 19.19
N ILE A 256 5.76 -9.71 18.34
CA ILE A 256 4.97 -8.52 18.74
C ILE A 256 3.64 -8.95 19.36
N ALA A 257 2.94 -9.91 18.74
CA ALA A 257 1.66 -10.40 19.21
C ALA A 257 1.73 -11.02 20.63
N THR A 258 2.87 -11.59 21.02
CA THR A 258 3.07 -12.10 22.39
C THR A 258 3.39 -10.99 23.39
N LEU A 259 4.04 -9.92 22.95
CA LEU A 259 4.39 -8.78 23.79
C LEU A 259 3.19 -7.88 24.08
N LEU A 260 2.28 -7.65 23.11
CA LEU A 260 1.16 -6.71 23.26
C LEU A 260 0.30 -6.97 24.51
N PRO A 261 -0.16 -8.20 24.80
CA PRO A 261 -0.93 -8.47 26.02
C PRO A 261 -0.16 -8.21 27.30
N TYR A 262 1.15 -8.47 27.31
CA TYR A 262 2.01 -8.18 28.47
C TYR A 262 2.04 -6.69 28.82
N TYR A 263 1.87 -5.82 27.81
CA TYR A 263 1.83 -4.37 27.97
C TYR A 263 0.39 -3.80 27.98
N ASP A 264 -0.64 -4.63 28.16
CA ASP A 264 -2.05 -4.28 28.13
C ASP A 264 -2.44 -3.48 26.86
N VAL A 265 -2.03 -3.98 25.70
CA VAL A 265 -2.36 -3.43 24.39
C VAL A 265 -3.11 -4.45 23.58
N GLY A 266 -4.30 -4.10 23.17
CA GLY A 266 -5.12 -4.97 22.32
C GLY A 266 -6.59 -4.55 22.26
N PRO A 267 -7.38 -5.33 21.51
CA PRO A 267 -8.81 -5.08 21.41
C PRO A 267 -9.53 -5.32 22.77
N PRO A 268 -10.62 -4.57 23.05
CA PRO A 268 -11.26 -3.58 22.17
C PRO A 268 -10.68 -2.17 22.28
N GLN A 269 -9.79 -1.89 23.25
CA GLN A 269 -9.25 -0.56 23.52
C GLN A 269 -8.40 -0.04 22.37
N VAL A 270 -7.53 -0.90 21.83
CA VAL A 270 -6.61 -0.56 20.75
C VAL A 270 -6.94 -1.36 19.49
N GLN A 271 -7.22 -0.66 18.40
CA GLN A 271 -7.35 -1.25 17.07
C GLN A 271 -5.95 -1.50 16.48
N ILE A 272 -5.60 -2.76 16.30
CA ILE A 272 -4.37 -3.13 15.62
C ILE A 272 -4.58 -3.02 14.10
N VAL A 273 -3.64 -2.39 13.40
CA VAL A 273 -3.69 -2.26 11.94
C VAL A 273 -2.34 -2.62 11.33
N GLY A 274 -2.33 -3.10 10.09
CA GLY A 274 -1.10 -3.53 9.44
C GLY A 274 -1.09 -3.39 7.91
N PRO A 275 0.04 -3.77 7.28
CA PRO A 275 0.24 -3.67 5.85
C PRO A 275 -0.51 -4.76 5.07
N MET A 276 -0.57 -4.59 3.74
CA MET A 276 -1.13 -5.56 2.80
C MET A 276 -0.48 -6.96 2.91
N LEU A 277 0.76 -7.04 3.41
CA LEU A 277 1.46 -8.31 3.65
C LEU A 277 0.65 -9.28 4.52
N TRP A 278 -0.18 -8.76 5.43
CA TRP A 278 -1.06 -9.56 6.29
C TRP A 278 -2.10 -10.38 5.52
N ALA A 279 -2.41 -10.00 4.28
CA ALA A 279 -3.35 -10.77 3.45
C ALA A 279 -2.92 -12.23 3.24
N ARG A 280 -1.60 -12.49 3.21
CA ARG A 280 -1.03 -13.84 3.05
C ARG A 280 -0.95 -14.62 4.35
N GLU A 281 -0.95 -13.93 5.48
CA GLU A 281 -0.68 -14.47 6.81
C GLU A 281 -1.93 -14.43 7.71
N ALA A 282 -3.07 -13.91 7.22
CA ALA A 282 -4.25 -13.63 8.03
C ALA A 282 -4.75 -14.86 8.80
N GLN A 283 -4.63 -16.06 8.24
CA GLN A 283 -5.02 -17.31 8.91
C GLN A 283 -4.04 -17.67 10.06
N ALA A 284 -2.73 -17.54 9.83
CA ALA A 284 -1.73 -17.75 10.88
C ALA A 284 -1.83 -16.68 11.97
N MET A 285 -2.07 -15.42 11.60
CA MET A 285 -2.28 -14.32 12.55
C MET A 285 -3.46 -14.57 13.49
N ALA A 286 -4.51 -15.23 13.03
CA ALA A 286 -5.71 -15.51 13.82
C ALA A 286 -5.46 -16.50 14.98
N THR A 287 -4.31 -17.17 15.02
CA THR A 287 -3.88 -17.99 16.18
C THR A 287 -3.39 -17.13 17.37
N HIS A 288 -3.04 -15.87 17.12
CA HIS A 288 -2.63 -14.91 18.14
C HIS A 288 -3.80 -14.01 18.52
N GLN A 289 -4.31 -14.17 19.75
CA GLN A 289 -5.48 -13.44 20.24
C GLN A 289 -5.32 -11.91 20.11
N ALA A 290 -4.12 -11.37 20.30
CA ALA A 290 -3.83 -9.95 20.19
C ALA A 290 -4.00 -9.40 18.75
N LEU A 291 -3.91 -10.24 17.73
CA LEU A 291 -4.06 -9.87 16.31
C LEU A 291 -5.47 -10.14 15.78
N VAL A 292 -6.30 -10.90 16.51
CA VAL A 292 -7.70 -11.11 16.12
C VAL A 292 -8.43 -9.76 16.16
N GLY A 293 -9.15 -9.43 15.10
CA GLY A 293 -9.77 -8.10 14.95
C GLY A 293 -8.87 -7.06 14.27
N GLY A 294 -7.59 -7.38 14.04
CA GLY A 294 -6.64 -6.52 13.32
C GLY A 294 -7.12 -6.19 11.90
N LEU A 295 -6.89 -4.97 11.43
CA LEU A 295 -7.30 -4.52 10.09
C LEU A 295 -6.11 -4.39 9.16
N TYR A 296 -6.32 -4.68 7.89
CA TYR A 296 -5.37 -4.39 6.82
C TYR A 296 -6.09 -4.01 5.53
N ALA A 297 -5.42 -3.26 4.67
CA ALA A 297 -5.96 -2.86 3.38
C ALA A 297 -5.25 -3.64 2.27
N ALA A 298 -6.03 -4.26 1.38
CA ALA A 298 -5.53 -5.04 0.25
C ALA A 298 -6.52 -5.04 -0.92
N PRO A 299 -6.09 -5.39 -2.15
CA PRO A 299 -7.00 -5.68 -3.25
C PRO A 299 -7.98 -6.80 -2.89
N PRO A 300 -9.23 -6.75 -3.39
CA PRO A 300 -10.17 -7.85 -3.23
C PRO A 300 -9.71 -9.10 -4.00
N PRO A 301 -9.50 -10.27 -3.35
CA PRO A 301 -8.99 -11.47 -4.04
C PRO A 301 -9.89 -11.95 -5.19
N ALA A 302 -11.20 -11.68 -5.11
CA ALA A 302 -12.16 -12.08 -6.12
C ALA A 302 -11.89 -11.46 -7.51
N LEU A 303 -11.33 -10.24 -7.57
CA LEU A 303 -11.06 -9.56 -8.84
C LEU A 303 -9.94 -10.24 -9.63
N ARG A 304 -9.02 -10.85 -8.94
CA ARG A 304 -7.87 -11.55 -9.52
C ARG A 304 -8.22 -12.91 -10.14
N GLY A 305 -9.38 -13.47 -9.78
CA GLY A 305 -9.73 -14.85 -10.10
C GLY A 305 -9.69 -15.18 -11.59
N ALA A 306 -10.27 -14.34 -12.44
CA ALA A 306 -10.28 -14.54 -13.91
C ALA A 306 -8.87 -14.51 -14.52
N PHE A 307 -8.02 -13.59 -14.08
CA PHE A 307 -6.61 -13.52 -14.49
C PHE A 307 -5.85 -14.79 -14.08
N VAL A 308 -5.99 -15.23 -12.83
CA VAL A 308 -5.33 -16.43 -12.32
C VAL A 308 -5.73 -17.66 -13.14
N GLN A 309 -7.03 -17.86 -13.38
CA GLN A 309 -7.52 -18.98 -14.20
C GLN A 309 -6.97 -18.94 -15.61
N LYS A 310 -6.96 -17.76 -16.25
CA LYS A 310 -6.44 -17.60 -17.61
C LYS A 310 -4.94 -17.86 -17.65
N PHE A 311 -4.17 -17.32 -16.72
CA PHE A 311 -2.73 -17.53 -16.62
C PHE A 311 -2.40 -19.00 -16.40
N GLU A 312 -3.06 -19.67 -15.46
CA GLU A 312 -2.86 -21.08 -15.15
C GLU A 312 -3.22 -21.98 -16.35
N SER A 313 -4.29 -21.63 -17.09
CA SER A 313 -4.67 -22.37 -18.30
C SER A 313 -3.64 -22.31 -19.44
N VAL A 314 -2.87 -21.22 -19.52
CA VAL A 314 -1.87 -21.01 -20.59
C VAL A 314 -0.48 -21.50 -20.17
N TYR A 315 -0.08 -21.27 -18.91
CA TYR A 315 1.29 -21.51 -18.45
C TYR A 315 1.42 -22.66 -17.45
N GLY A 316 0.31 -23.28 -17.02
CA GLY A 316 0.32 -24.46 -16.12
C GLY A 316 0.67 -24.15 -14.67
N THR A 317 0.85 -22.86 -14.30
CA THR A 317 1.22 -22.41 -12.95
C THR A 317 0.39 -21.21 -12.55
N LYS A 318 0.22 -21.01 -11.23
CA LYS A 318 -0.47 -19.80 -10.72
C LYS A 318 0.48 -18.59 -10.74
N PRO A 319 0.01 -17.42 -11.20
CA PRO A 319 0.84 -16.22 -11.22
C PRO A 319 1.12 -15.71 -9.79
N PRO A 320 2.37 -15.33 -9.47
CA PRO A 320 2.66 -14.51 -8.31
C PRO A 320 1.84 -13.21 -8.30
N ALA A 321 1.60 -12.62 -7.13
CA ALA A 321 0.80 -11.39 -7.04
C ALA A 321 1.42 -10.17 -7.75
N ILE A 322 2.74 -10.18 -7.97
CA ILE A 322 3.42 -9.09 -8.68
C ILE A 322 3.08 -9.06 -10.17
N ASP A 323 2.67 -10.20 -10.73
CA ASP A 323 2.29 -10.33 -12.13
C ASP A 323 1.03 -9.52 -12.46
N ASP A 324 0.19 -9.26 -11.45
CA ASP A 324 -1.00 -8.42 -11.56
C ASP A 324 -0.64 -7.02 -12.10
N LEU A 325 0.51 -6.46 -11.68
CA LEU A 325 0.98 -5.16 -12.15
C LEU A 325 1.32 -5.15 -13.64
N ALA A 326 1.97 -6.22 -14.12
CA ALA A 326 2.34 -6.34 -15.52
C ALA A 326 1.11 -6.59 -16.40
N PHE A 327 0.18 -7.41 -15.93
CA PHE A 327 -1.10 -7.65 -16.62
C PHE A 327 -1.94 -6.38 -16.71
N ASP A 328 -2.13 -5.66 -15.60
CA ASP A 328 -2.92 -4.42 -15.55
C ASP A 328 -2.28 -3.32 -16.40
N ALA A 329 -0.95 -3.12 -16.32
CA ALA A 329 -0.24 -2.15 -17.16
C ALA A 329 -0.38 -2.47 -18.65
N ALA A 330 -0.29 -3.73 -19.01
CA ALA A 330 -0.47 -4.21 -20.38
C ALA A 330 -1.92 -3.99 -20.86
N ALA A 331 -2.92 -4.28 -20.02
CA ALA A 331 -4.32 -4.02 -20.32
C ALA A 331 -4.60 -2.52 -20.51
N ILE A 332 -4.00 -1.65 -19.67
CA ILE A 332 -4.07 -0.19 -19.82
C ILE A 332 -3.46 0.24 -21.18
N ALA A 333 -2.30 -0.31 -21.55
CA ALA A 333 -1.64 0.00 -22.81
C ALA A 333 -2.51 -0.37 -24.02
N VAL A 334 -3.10 -1.56 -24.01
CA VAL A 334 -4.01 -2.03 -25.07
C VAL A 334 -5.24 -1.13 -25.17
N LEU A 335 -5.89 -0.81 -24.04
CA LEU A 335 -7.05 0.08 -24.01
C LEU A 335 -6.68 1.49 -24.50
N ALA A 336 -5.58 2.05 -24.01
CA ALA A 336 -5.15 3.40 -24.42
C ALA A 336 -4.85 3.48 -25.92
N ALA A 337 -4.28 2.44 -26.51
CA ALA A 337 -4.05 2.37 -27.97
C ALA A 337 -5.36 2.50 -28.76
N HIS A 338 -6.46 1.92 -28.28
CA HIS A 338 -7.79 2.02 -28.88
C HIS A 338 -8.48 3.37 -28.61
N GLU A 339 -8.17 4.05 -27.50
CA GLU A 339 -8.84 5.30 -27.07
C GLU A 339 -8.10 6.58 -27.50
N GLY A 340 -7.14 6.51 -28.39
CA GLY A 340 -6.43 7.68 -28.94
C GLY A 340 -4.97 7.79 -28.53
N GLY A 341 -4.39 6.72 -28.03
CA GLY A 341 -2.96 6.55 -27.80
C GLY A 341 -2.49 6.80 -26.37
N TYR A 342 -1.19 6.84 -26.19
CA TYR A 342 -0.53 6.84 -24.89
C TYR A 342 -0.31 8.25 -24.32
N THR A 343 -1.21 9.17 -24.65
CA THR A 343 -1.11 10.55 -24.15
C THR A 343 -1.49 10.65 -22.68
N THR A 344 -0.94 11.62 -21.96
CA THR A 344 -1.30 11.90 -20.57
C THR A 344 -2.81 12.06 -20.41
N ARG A 345 -3.49 12.70 -21.38
CA ARG A 345 -4.96 12.85 -21.36
C ARG A 345 -5.70 11.52 -21.29
N VAL A 346 -5.31 10.54 -22.11
CA VAL A 346 -5.93 9.21 -22.13
C VAL A 346 -5.60 8.45 -20.87
N LEU A 347 -4.30 8.45 -20.47
CA LEU A 347 -3.83 7.70 -19.32
C LEU A 347 -4.34 8.26 -17.98
N THR A 348 -4.61 9.57 -17.88
CA THR A 348 -5.13 10.20 -16.66
C THR A 348 -6.63 10.41 -16.68
N ASN A 349 -7.38 9.58 -17.40
CA ASN A 349 -8.83 9.59 -17.36
C ASN A 349 -9.33 9.55 -15.90
N PRO A 350 -10.17 10.52 -15.46
CA PRO A 350 -10.61 10.60 -14.06
C PRO A 350 -11.44 9.41 -13.59
N THR A 351 -12.09 8.66 -14.48
CA THR A 351 -12.77 7.40 -14.12
C THR A 351 -11.77 6.28 -13.82
N GLY A 352 -10.52 6.41 -14.29
CA GLY A 352 -9.45 5.44 -14.11
C GLY A 352 -9.65 4.16 -14.92
N PHE A 353 -8.93 3.15 -14.48
CA PHE A 353 -8.94 1.81 -15.06
C PHE A 353 -9.36 0.80 -13.99
N PHE A 354 -10.01 -0.27 -14.41
CA PHE A 354 -10.39 -1.36 -13.52
C PHE A 354 -9.59 -2.61 -13.87
N GLY A 355 -8.69 -2.99 -12.99
CA GLY A 355 -7.77 -4.12 -13.18
C GLY A 355 -7.98 -5.26 -12.18
N THR A 356 -7.02 -6.16 -12.15
CA THR A 356 -6.97 -7.32 -11.24
C THR A 356 -6.89 -6.92 -9.76
N ASP A 357 -6.29 -5.77 -9.47
CA ASP A 357 -6.17 -5.18 -8.14
C ASP A 357 -7.25 -4.13 -7.82
N GLY A 358 -8.30 -4.04 -8.66
CA GLY A 358 -9.39 -3.07 -8.52
C GLY A 358 -9.16 -1.78 -9.31
N VAL A 359 -9.89 -0.73 -8.93
CA VAL A 359 -9.78 0.56 -9.61
C VAL A 359 -8.44 1.23 -9.33
N LEU A 360 -7.84 1.77 -10.38
CA LEU A 360 -6.66 2.63 -10.29
C LEU A 360 -6.87 3.89 -11.16
N VAL A 361 -6.44 5.04 -10.65
CA VAL A 361 -6.50 6.32 -11.34
C VAL A 361 -5.11 6.92 -11.39
N LEU A 362 -4.61 7.14 -12.59
CA LEU A 362 -3.36 7.86 -12.84
C LEU A 362 -3.64 9.36 -12.80
N GLN A 363 -2.85 10.12 -12.04
CA GLN A 363 -3.01 11.56 -11.92
C GLN A 363 -1.99 12.30 -12.80
N PRO A 364 -2.29 13.51 -13.29
CA PRO A 364 -1.37 14.28 -14.14
C PRO A 364 0.00 14.56 -13.52
N ASN A 365 0.08 14.57 -12.19
CA ASN A 365 1.34 14.76 -11.43
C ASN A 365 2.17 13.47 -11.24
N GLY A 366 1.80 12.37 -11.89
CA GLY A 366 2.46 11.06 -11.77
C GLY A 366 2.01 10.20 -10.59
N LYS A 367 1.18 10.73 -9.69
CA LYS A 367 0.66 9.92 -8.58
C LYS A 367 -0.38 8.93 -9.07
N VAL A 368 -0.48 7.81 -8.34
CA VAL A 368 -1.48 6.77 -8.59
C VAL A 368 -2.40 6.66 -7.39
N ARG A 369 -3.70 6.58 -7.63
CA ARG A 369 -4.71 6.30 -6.60
C ARG A 369 -5.28 4.93 -6.84
N ARG A 370 -5.51 4.17 -5.76
CA ARG A 370 -6.09 2.83 -5.84
C ARG A 370 -7.25 2.66 -4.87
N GLY A 371 -8.23 1.88 -5.29
CA GLY A 371 -9.31 1.41 -4.45
C GLY A 371 -8.91 0.11 -3.74
N LEU A 372 -8.63 0.17 -2.43
CA LEU A 372 -8.34 -1.01 -1.62
C LEU A 372 -9.54 -1.36 -0.74
N ALA A 373 -9.82 -2.65 -0.58
CA ALA A 373 -10.72 -3.17 0.43
C ALA A 373 -10.05 -3.15 1.82
N VAL A 374 -10.85 -3.18 2.88
CA VAL A 374 -10.37 -3.37 4.25
C VAL A 374 -10.86 -4.72 4.74
N PHE A 375 -9.94 -5.50 5.27
CA PHE A 375 -10.19 -6.81 5.84
C PHE A 375 -9.88 -6.82 7.33
N ARG A 376 -10.58 -7.70 8.05
CA ARG A 376 -10.35 -7.99 9.46
C ARG A 376 -9.84 -9.40 9.64
N VAL A 377 -8.80 -9.57 10.42
CA VAL A 377 -8.26 -10.87 10.84
C VAL A 377 -9.29 -11.55 11.74
N LYS A 378 -9.71 -12.77 11.37
CA LYS A 378 -10.62 -13.61 12.17
C LYS A 378 -10.22 -15.07 12.12
N PRO A 379 -10.53 -15.84 13.16
CA PRO A 379 -10.52 -17.31 13.08
C PRO A 379 -11.39 -17.75 11.89
N GLY A 380 -10.87 -18.65 11.06
CA GLY A 380 -11.56 -19.09 9.83
C GLY A 380 -11.32 -18.26 8.58
N GLY A 381 -10.46 -17.22 8.67
CA GLY A 381 -10.03 -16.43 7.52
C GLY A 381 -10.41 -14.94 7.58
N PRO A 382 -9.92 -14.15 6.62
CA PRO A 382 -10.15 -12.72 6.59
C PRO A 382 -11.62 -12.37 6.31
N GLN A 383 -12.17 -11.46 7.10
CA GLN A 383 -13.51 -10.91 6.91
C GLN A 383 -13.43 -9.56 6.19
N LEU A 384 -14.20 -9.39 5.12
CA LEU A 384 -14.37 -8.09 4.47
C LEU A 384 -15.12 -7.12 5.41
N VAL A 385 -14.51 -5.97 5.70
CA VAL A 385 -15.08 -4.89 6.54
C VAL A 385 -15.60 -3.74 5.68
N ALA A 386 -14.78 -3.33 4.70
CA ALA A 386 -15.18 -2.30 3.76
C ALA A 386 -14.75 -2.70 2.35
N PRO A 387 -15.67 -2.73 1.37
CA PRO A 387 -15.32 -3.07 0.00
C PRO A 387 -14.36 -2.04 -0.60
N ALA A 388 -13.60 -2.48 -1.62
CA ALA A 388 -12.86 -1.55 -2.47
C ALA A 388 -13.87 -0.66 -3.21
N PRO A 389 -13.65 0.66 -3.24
CA PRO A 389 -14.51 1.55 -4.02
C PRO A 389 -14.37 1.24 -5.51
N HIS A 390 -15.48 1.25 -6.24
CA HIS A 390 -15.47 1.12 -7.70
C HIS A 390 -15.08 2.41 -8.41
N GLU A 391 -15.25 3.55 -7.73
CA GLU A 391 -14.87 4.88 -8.20
C GLU A 391 -14.09 5.60 -7.09
N LEU A 392 -13.09 6.36 -7.48
CA LEU A 392 -12.31 7.18 -6.56
C LEU A 392 -12.70 8.64 -6.75
N PRO A 393 -13.38 9.27 -5.77
CA PRO A 393 -13.72 10.69 -5.88
C PRO A 393 -12.44 11.51 -6.11
N PRO A 394 -12.51 12.64 -6.82
CA PRO A 394 -11.38 13.54 -6.97
C PRO A 394 -10.77 13.88 -5.61
N ASP A 395 -9.44 14.05 -5.54
CA ASP A 395 -8.83 14.59 -4.34
C ASP A 395 -9.38 16.02 -4.16
N ILE A 396 -10.27 16.20 -3.17
CA ILE A 396 -10.69 17.54 -2.76
C ILE A 396 -9.45 18.17 -2.12
N VAL A 397 -8.75 19.02 -2.88
CA VAL A 397 -7.77 19.93 -2.32
C VAL A 397 -8.58 20.93 -1.51
N PRO A 398 -8.43 21.01 -0.17
CA PRO A 398 -9.10 22.07 0.58
C PRO A 398 -8.69 23.40 -0.06
N ALA A 399 -9.67 24.22 -0.40
CA ALA A 399 -9.41 25.59 -0.79
C ALA A 399 -8.58 26.25 0.31
N ARG A 400 -7.43 26.83 -0.04
CA ARG A 400 -6.55 27.57 0.86
C ARG A 400 -7.24 28.84 1.33
#